data_61a8f346e647d6385a17b63689f10bb8
#
_entry.id   61a8f346e647d6385a17b63689f10bb8
#
_cell.length_a   1.000
_cell.length_b   1.000
_cell.length_c   1.000
_cell.angle_alpha   90.00
_cell.angle_beta   90.00
_cell.angle_gamma   90.00
#
_symmetry.space_group_name_H-M   'P 1'
#
loop_
_entity.id
_entity.type
_entity.pdbx_description
1 polymer ?
#
loop_
_entity_poly.entity_id
_entity_poly.type
_entity_poly.pdbx_seq_one_letter_code
_entity_poly.pdbx_strand_id
1 'polypeptide(L)'
;DVYKRQPPKYTAAAEVALGSSVSYIVTDTSRSAGDVITWLKKNNLGRTTFYPLESMRPRGNDGNERKACSEKGIHGIASELFFCDEEYGSLIDSILGKTLIAENLDVARTVSAKYNYRLRLVTLDGQLVNPGGSLTGGSMRKQENTFFGRKNEISDLLKEEKETEKLIADLKKEKSIHDDFCAELSEKVTKEREDYQSLKIGLA
;
A
#
# COMPACT_ATOMS: atom_id res chain seq x y z
N ASP A 1 -6.61 2.27 10.92
CA ASP A 1 -5.96 2.77 9.69
C ASP A 1 -6.89 3.72 8.93
N VAL A 2 -6.56 5.01 8.88
CA VAL A 2 -7.35 6.04 8.17
C VAL A 2 -7.31 5.84 6.66
N TYR A 3 -6.19 5.34 6.14
CA TYR A 3 -5.96 5.20 4.71
C TYR A 3 -6.15 3.77 4.24
N LYS A 4 -7.12 3.55 3.35
CA LYS A 4 -7.32 2.28 2.64
C LYS A 4 -6.21 2.05 1.60
N ARG A 5 -6.16 0.84 1.05
CA ARG A 5 -5.27 0.51 -0.06
C ARG A 5 -5.57 1.44 -1.24
N GLN A 6 -4.56 2.20 -1.65
CA GLN A 6 -4.67 3.08 -2.81
C GLN A 6 -4.48 2.30 -4.12
N PRO A 7 -5.12 2.73 -5.23
CA PRO A 7 -4.82 2.17 -6.53
C PRO A 7 -3.32 2.30 -6.83
N PRO A 8 -2.67 1.27 -7.39
CA PRO A 8 -1.21 1.28 -7.66
C PRO A 8 -0.72 2.53 -8.39
N LYS A 9 -1.54 3.03 -9.31
CA LYS A 9 -1.30 4.25 -10.09
C LYS A 9 -1.06 5.49 -9.22
N TYR A 10 -1.69 5.58 -8.05
CA TYR A 10 -1.66 6.77 -7.18
C TYR A 10 -0.81 6.57 -5.93
N THR A 11 -0.20 5.41 -5.72
CA THR A 11 0.53 5.11 -4.48
C THR A 11 1.65 6.11 -4.22
N ALA A 12 2.50 6.39 -5.22
CA ALA A 12 3.60 7.35 -5.09
C ALA A 12 3.09 8.78 -4.88
N ALA A 13 2.05 9.16 -5.63
CA ALA A 13 1.42 10.47 -5.48
C ALA A 13 0.79 10.65 -4.08
N ALA A 14 0.11 9.64 -3.56
CA ALA A 14 -0.52 9.68 -2.24
C ALA A 14 0.53 9.87 -1.14
N GLU A 15 1.65 9.18 -1.24
CA GLU A 15 2.72 9.25 -0.26
C GLU A 15 3.36 10.64 -0.20
N VAL A 16 3.66 11.22 -1.37
CA VAL A 16 4.20 12.58 -1.45
C VAL A 16 3.15 13.63 -1.05
N ALA A 17 1.89 13.44 -1.45
CA ALA A 17 0.81 14.36 -1.10
C ALA A 17 0.60 14.43 0.41
N LEU A 18 0.61 13.30 1.09
CA LEU A 18 0.49 13.19 2.55
C LEU A 18 1.77 13.59 3.28
N GLY A 19 2.94 13.25 2.72
CA GLY A 19 4.22 13.55 3.34
C GLY A 19 4.29 13.06 4.79
N SER A 20 4.67 13.95 5.73
CA SER A 20 4.76 13.62 7.15
C SER A 20 3.41 13.30 7.82
N SER A 21 2.29 13.70 7.21
CA SER A 21 0.94 13.45 7.74
C SER A 21 0.60 11.97 7.86
N VAL A 22 1.30 11.10 7.13
CA VAL A 22 1.16 9.63 7.22
C VAL A 22 1.45 9.11 8.63
N SER A 23 2.36 9.76 9.36
CA SER A 23 2.77 9.35 10.71
C SER A 23 2.04 10.08 11.84
N TYR A 24 1.09 10.97 11.53
CA TYR A 24 0.37 11.73 12.53
C TYR A 24 -0.76 10.88 13.14
N ILE A 25 -1.10 11.20 14.38
CA ILE A 25 -2.06 10.43 15.16
C ILE A 25 -3.44 11.10 15.06
N VAL A 26 -4.44 10.31 14.70
CA VAL A 26 -5.84 10.76 14.69
C VAL A 26 -6.45 10.49 16.06
N THR A 27 -7.16 11.48 16.59
CA THR A 27 -7.90 11.39 17.86
C THR A 27 -9.32 11.89 17.64
N ASP A 28 -10.25 11.43 18.45
CA ASP A 28 -11.64 11.87 18.36
C ASP A 28 -11.78 13.35 18.74
N THR A 29 -11.13 13.75 19.85
CA THR A 29 -11.26 15.09 20.44
C THR A 29 -9.91 15.78 20.64
N SER A 30 -9.93 17.10 20.65
CA SER A 30 -8.78 17.94 21.00
C SER A 30 -8.33 17.72 22.45
N ARG A 31 -9.27 17.36 23.33
CA ARG A 31 -8.97 17.03 24.73
C ARG A 31 -8.10 15.79 24.83
N SER A 32 -8.50 14.70 24.14
CA SER A 32 -7.71 13.46 24.09
C SER A 32 -6.30 13.71 23.54
N ALA A 33 -6.18 14.52 22.48
CA ALA A 33 -4.88 14.93 21.96
C ALA A 33 -4.03 15.69 23.01
N GLY A 34 -4.65 16.63 23.74
CA GLY A 34 -4.00 17.40 24.81
C GLY A 34 -3.50 16.53 25.96
N ASP A 35 -4.29 15.56 26.37
CA ASP A 35 -3.94 14.62 27.45
C ASP A 35 -2.72 13.76 27.04
N VAL A 36 -2.70 13.26 25.81
CA VAL A 36 -1.57 12.48 25.28
C VAL A 36 -0.32 13.37 25.12
N ILE A 37 -0.43 14.60 24.65
CA ILE A 37 0.68 15.55 24.54
C ILE A 37 1.28 15.80 25.93
N THR A 38 0.44 15.98 26.94
CA THR A 38 0.88 16.20 28.32
C THR A 38 1.62 14.99 28.87
N TRP A 39 1.11 13.80 28.58
CA TRP A 39 1.73 12.54 28.96
C TRP A 39 3.09 12.33 28.25
N LEU A 40 3.17 12.58 26.93
CA LEU A 40 4.41 12.52 26.16
C LEU A 40 5.48 13.46 26.77
N LYS A 41 5.08 14.70 27.10
CA LYS A 41 5.97 15.68 27.70
C LYS A 41 6.48 15.22 29.07
N LYS A 42 5.61 14.68 29.92
CA LYS A 42 5.95 14.18 31.27
C LYS A 42 6.95 13.01 31.20
N ASN A 43 6.85 12.18 30.17
CA ASN A 43 7.70 10.99 30.02
C ASN A 43 8.90 11.19 29.05
N ASN A 44 9.13 12.41 28.54
CA ASN A 44 10.21 12.74 27.59
C ASN A 44 10.22 11.85 26.33
N LEU A 45 9.04 11.50 25.77
CA LEU A 45 8.87 10.56 24.66
C LEU A 45 8.88 11.21 23.26
N GLY A 46 9.42 12.42 23.14
CA GLY A 46 9.51 13.10 21.84
C GLY A 46 8.24 13.87 21.47
N ARG A 47 8.10 14.21 20.18
CA ARG A 47 7.00 15.04 19.65
C ARG A 47 6.33 14.35 18.50
N THR A 48 4.99 14.45 18.46
CA THR A 48 4.17 14.03 17.33
C THR A 48 3.06 15.05 17.09
N THR A 49 2.42 14.98 15.93
CA THR A 49 1.28 15.82 15.57
C THR A 49 0.00 15.00 15.69
N PHE A 50 -1.05 15.62 16.19
CA PHE A 50 -2.37 15.03 16.33
C PHE A 50 -3.37 15.72 15.43
N TYR A 51 -4.31 14.94 14.90
CA TYR A 51 -5.46 15.40 14.14
C TYR A 51 -6.76 15.06 14.90
N PRO A 52 -7.29 15.97 15.73
CA PRO A 52 -8.58 15.77 16.38
C PRO A 52 -9.73 15.88 15.38
N LEU A 53 -10.48 14.82 15.17
CA LEU A 53 -11.57 14.78 14.18
C LEU A 53 -12.61 15.85 14.41
N GLU A 54 -12.97 16.14 15.68
CA GLU A 54 -13.95 17.18 16.01
C GLU A 54 -13.59 18.57 15.51
N SER A 55 -12.28 18.88 15.36
CA SER A 55 -11.79 20.20 14.95
C SER A 55 -11.38 20.27 13.49
N MET A 56 -11.25 19.12 12.81
CA MET A 56 -10.88 19.08 11.40
C MET A 56 -12.05 19.56 10.52
N ARG A 57 -11.77 20.54 9.68
CA ARG A 57 -12.75 21.09 8.73
C ARG A 57 -12.23 20.95 7.31
N PRO A 58 -13.07 20.58 6.35
CA PRO A 58 -12.70 20.58 4.94
C PRO A 58 -12.14 21.95 4.56
N ARG A 59 -11.01 21.96 3.90
CA ARG A 59 -10.49 23.19 3.29
C ARG A 59 -11.25 23.39 1.99
N GLY A 60 -12.10 24.42 1.96
CA GLY A 60 -12.84 24.77 0.75
C GLY A 60 -11.88 24.96 -0.43
N ASN A 61 -12.25 24.45 -1.58
CA ASN A 61 -11.53 24.67 -2.83
C ASN A 61 -11.76 26.11 -3.26
N ASP A 62 -10.68 26.89 -3.43
CA ASP A 62 -10.74 28.33 -3.76
C ASP A 62 -11.20 28.60 -5.21
N GLY A 63 -11.79 27.64 -5.85
CA GLY A 63 -12.22 27.71 -7.23
C GLY A 63 -11.09 27.53 -8.25
N ASN A 64 -9.84 27.80 -7.90
CA ASN A 64 -8.67 27.58 -8.77
C ASN A 64 -8.37 26.09 -8.91
N GLU A 65 -8.43 25.34 -7.82
CA GLU A 65 -8.25 23.87 -7.84
C GLU A 65 -9.31 23.22 -8.74
N ARG A 66 -10.58 23.60 -8.57
CA ARG A 66 -11.69 23.09 -9.42
C ARG A 66 -11.50 23.44 -10.89
N LYS A 67 -11.09 24.68 -11.19
CA LYS A 67 -10.80 25.10 -12.57
C LYS A 67 -9.63 24.33 -13.15
N ALA A 68 -8.59 24.11 -12.35
CA ALA A 68 -7.41 23.39 -12.77
C ALA A 68 -7.68 21.88 -13.02
N CYS A 69 -8.71 21.28 -12.41
CA CYS A 69 -9.15 19.92 -12.73
C CYS A 69 -9.56 19.74 -14.21
N SER A 70 -9.96 20.82 -14.89
CA SER A 70 -10.32 20.78 -16.31
C SER A 70 -9.09 20.86 -17.25
N GLU A 71 -7.90 21.07 -16.72
CA GLU A 71 -6.69 21.16 -17.52
C GLU A 71 -6.23 19.78 -17.99
N LYS A 72 -5.71 19.69 -19.20
CA LYS A 72 -5.23 18.44 -19.75
C LYS A 72 -4.06 17.87 -18.93
N GLY A 73 -4.15 16.62 -18.55
CA GLY A 73 -3.14 15.91 -17.76
C GLY A 73 -3.27 16.11 -16.24
N ILE A 74 -4.35 16.76 -15.76
CA ILE A 74 -4.74 16.77 -14.35
C ILE A 74 -5.77 15.66 -14.12
N HIS A 75 -5.50 14.81 -13.13
CA HIS A 75 -6.36 13.70 -12.76
C HIS A 75 -7.51 14.12 -11.84
N GLY A 76 -7.30 15.15 -11.03
CA GLY A 76 -8.28 15.65 -10.07
C GLY A 76 -7.65 16.11 -8.75
N ILE A 77 -8.50 16.34 -7.76
CA ILE A 77 -8.11 16.71 -6.41
C ILE A 77 -7.75 15.43 -5.64
N ALA A 78 -6.66 15.45 -4.89
CA ALA A 78 -6.14 14.28 -4.20
C ALA A 78 -7.13 13.70 -3.19
N SER A 79 -7.89 14.52 -2.47
CA SER A 79 -8.91 14.06 -1.52
C SER A 79 -10.06 13.27 -2.18
N GLU A 80 -10.33 13.50 -3.47
CA GLU A 80 -11.37 12.81 -4.23
C GLU A 80 -10.86 11.52 -4.91
N LEU A 81 -9.54 11.43 -5.11
CA LEU A 81 -8.90 10.31 -5.80
C LEU A 81 -8.43 9.21 -4.85
N PHE A 82 -8.21 9.54 -3.57
CA PHE A 82 -7.67 8.60 -2.60
C PHE A 82 -8.76 8.01 -1.72
N PHE A 83 -8.66 6.70 -1.47
CA PHE A 83 -9.64 5.98 -0.68
C PHE A 83 -9.40 6.13 0.83
N CYS A 84 -10.45 6.49 1.56
CA CYS A 84 -10.51 6.48 3.01
C CYS A 84 -11.89 6.00 3.49
N ASP A 85 -12.05 5.79 4.80
CA ASP A 85 -13.35 5.56 5.40
C ASP A 85 -14.11 6.88 5.54
N GLU A 86 -15.44 6.84 5.44
CA GLU A 86 -16.30 8.04 5.44
C GLU A 86 -16.11 8.92 6.67
N GLU A 87 -15.85 8.32 7.83
CA GLU A 87 -15.61 9.04 9.09
C GLU A 87 -14.39 9.97 9.04
N TYR A 88 -13.41 9.68 8.13
CA TYR A 88 -12.20 10.49 7.94
C TYR A 88 -12.29 11.46 6.77
N GLY A 89 -13.43 11.56 6.11
CA GLY A 89 -13.62 12.43 4.92
C GLY A 89 -13.20 13.87 5.17
N SER A 90 -13.67 14.47 6.27
CA SER A 90 -13.32 15.86 6.64
C SER A 90 -11.84 16.04 6.92
N LEU A 91 -11.19 15.04 7.51
CA LEU A 91 -9.74 15.02 7.74
C LEU A 91 -8.97 14.99 6.42
N ILE A 92 -9.34 14.08 5.54
CA ILE A 92 -8.70 13.93 4.22
C ILE A 92 -8.86 15.20 3.38
N ASP A 93 -10.05 15.80 3.36
CA ASP A 93 -10.28 17.08 2.69
C ASP A 93 -9.46 18.22 3.31
N SER A 94 -9.28 18.23 4.62
CA SER A 94 -8.45 19.21 5.30
C SER A 94 -6.96 19.10 4.88
N ILE A 95 -6.47 17.90 4.65
CA ILE A 95 -5.05 17.65 4.32
C ILE A 95 -4.81 17.75 2.81
N LEU A 96 -5.70 17.16 2.00
CA LEU A 96 -5.48 16.91 0.57
C LEU A 96 -6.40 17.73 -0.35
N GLY A 97 -7.42 18.41 0.19
CA GLY A 97 -8.41 19.14 -0.61
C GLY A 97 -7.86 20.29 -1.47
N LYS A 98 -6.62 20.72 -1.21
CA LYS A 98 -5.91 21.73 -2.03
C LYS A 98 -4.76 21.16 -2.84
N THR A 99 -4.63 19.83 -2.93
CA THR A 99 -3.58 19.17 -3.68
C THR A 99 -4.17 18.54 -4.95
N LEU A 100 -3.59 18.85 -6.10
CA LEU A 100 -3.97 18.30 -7.38
C LEU A 100 -3.01 17.20 -7.79
N ILE A 101 -3.51 16.18 -8.49
CA ILE A 101 -2.70 15.11 -9.06
C ILE A 101 -2.53 15.37 -10.55
N ALA A 102 -1.27 15.51 -10.98
CA ALA A 102 -0.88 15.72 -12.37
C ALA A 102 -0.22 14.46 -12.95
N GLU A 103 -0.34 14.28 -14.25
CA GLU A 103 0.22 13.13 -14.96
C GLU A 103 1.75 13.06 -14.86
N ASN A 104 2.42 14.22 -15.05
CA ASN A 104 3.88 14.34 -15.03
C ASN A 104 4.32 15.77 -14.65
N LEU A 105 5.63 15.96 -14.51
CA LEU A 105 6.21 17.22 -14.06
C LEU A 105 5.99 18.38 -15.05
N ASP A 106 5.99 18.13 -16.36
CA ASP A 106 5.79 19.18 -17.36
C ASP A 106 4.38 19.74 -17.32
N VAL A 107 3.37 18.86 -17.17
CA VAL A 107 1.98 19.25 -16.93
C VAL A 107 1.87 20.05 -15.62
N ALA A 108 2.46 19.55 -14.54
CA ALA A 108 2.40 20.20 -13.23
C ALA A 108 3.01 21.62 -13.28
N ARG A 109 4.16 21.80 -13.93
CA ARG A 109 4.80 23.09 -14.11
C ARG A 109 3.96 24.07 -14.96
N THR A 110 3.43 23.59 -16.09
CA THR A 110 2.61 24.38 -16.99
C THR A 110 1.36 24.88 -16.32
N VAL A 111 0.64 23.98 -15.62
CA VAL A 111 -0.57 24.34 -14.88
C VAL A 111 -0.23 25.26 -13.70
N SER A 112 0.84 24.99 -12.95
CA SER A 112 1.27 25.86 -11.86
C SER A 112 1.53 27.30 -12.34
N ALA A 113 2.24 27.48 -13.44
CA ALA A 113 2.51 28.80 -14.04
C ALA A 113 1.21 29.50 -14.47
N LYS A 114 0.28 28.78 -15.13
CA LYS A 114 -1.02 29.29 -15.56
C LYS A 114 -1.87 29.85 -14.40
N TYR A 115 -1.75 29.25 -13.21
CA TYR A 115 -2.44 29.65 -11.98
C TYR A 115 -1.56 30.48 -11.02
N ASN A 116 -0.55 31.17 -11.56
CA ASN A 116 0.34 32.08 -10.81
C ASN A 116 1.02 31.40 -9.62
N TYR A 117 1.42 30.14 -9.76
CA TYR A 117 2.10 29.35 -8.73
C TYR A 117 1.34 29.27 -7.37
N ARG A 118 0.01 29.27 -7.42
CA ARG A 118 -0.83 29.17 -6.21
C ARG A 118 -1.26 27.75 -5.89
N LEU A 119 -1.10 26.83 -6.83
CA LEU A 119 -1.54 25.44 -6.70
C LEU A 119 -0.44 24.56 -6.13
N ARG A 120 -0.83 23.57 -5.35
CA ARG A 120 -0.01 22.45 -4.94
C ARG A 120 -0.33 21.28 -5.86
N LEU A 121 0.67 20.81 -6.61
CA LEU A 121 0.52 19.69 -7.53
C LEU A 121 1.51 18.57 -7.19
N VAL A 122 1.03 17.34 -7.26
CA VAL A 122 1.85 16.14 -7.12
C VAL A 122 1.68 15.29 -8.36
N THR A 123 2.76 14.80 -8.92
CA THR A 123 2.73 13.96 -10.11
C THR A 123 2.55 12.48 -9.75
N LEU A 124 2.13 11.66 -10.72
CA LEU A 124 1.97 10.22 -10.51
C LEU A 124 3.24 9.51 -10.06
N ASP A 125 4.40 10.01 -10.50
CA ASP A 125 5.73 9.53 -10.14
C ASP A 125 6.30 10.17 -8.86
N GLY A 126 5.50 10.97 -8.14
CA GLY A 126 5.86 11.54 -6.84
C GLY A 126 6.72 12.80 -6.90
N GLN A 127 6.68 13.58 -7.98
CA GLN A 127 7.27 14.92 -7.99
C GLN A 127 6.29 15.92 -7.40
N LEU A 128 6.78 16.95 -6.73
CA LEU A 128 5.95 17.94 -6.04
C LEU A 128 6.25 19.35 -6.55
N VAL A 129 5.21 20.07 -6.93
CA VAL A 129 5.24 21.50 -7.20
C VAL A 129 4.48 22.22 -6.06
N ASN A 130 5.19 23.00 -5.27
CA ASN A 130 4.59 23.74 -4.16
C ASN A 130 4.02 25.08 -4.62
N PRO A 131 3.04 25.62 -3.87
CA PRO A 131 2.72 27.03 -3.98
C PRO A 131 3.97 27.90 -3.82
N GLY A 132 4.10 28.93 -4.66
CA GLY A 132 5.32 29.75 -4.74
C GLY A 132 6.36 29.22 -5.74
N GLY A 133 6.11 28.06 -6.41
CA GLY A 133 6.89 27.57 -7.53
C GLY A 133 8.09 26.71 -7.16
N SER A 134 8.32 26.38 -5.89
CA SER A 134 9.40 25.45 -5.54
C SER A 134 9.06 24.04 -6.01
N LEU A 135 10.08 23.32 -6.48
CA LEU A 135 9.99 21.96 -6.98
C LEU A 135 10.73 21.02 -6.04
N THR A 136 10.09 19.91 -5.72
CA THR A 136 10.72 18.81 -4.99
C THR A 136 10.58 17.54 -5.83
N GLY A 137 11.69 16.89 -6.11
CA GLY A 137 11.69 15.72 -6.96
C GLY A 137 13.02 14.98 -6.92
N GLY A 138 13.10 13.92 -7.66
CA GLY A 138 14.24 13.01 -7.71
C GLY A 138 13.74 11.57 -7.79
N SER A 139 14.67 10.61 -7.76
CA SER A 139 14.26 9.20 -7.66
C SER A 139 13.68 8.93 -6.28
N MET A 140 12.43 8.50 -6.22
CA MET A 140 11.91 7.93 -4.98
C MET A 140 12.70 6.67 -4.64
N ARG A 141 13.04 6.49 -3.36
CA ARG A 141 13.53 5.19 -2.88
C ARG A 141 12.52 4.13 -3.31
N LYS A 142 13.00 2.93 -3.70
CA LYS A 142 12.14 1.84 -4.16
C LYS A 142 10.85 1.79 -3.34
N GLN A 143 9.72 1.59 -3.99
CA GLN A 143 8.36 1.53 -3.39
C GLN A 143 8.28 0.61 -2.16
N GLU A 144 9.17 -0.36 -2.07
CA GLU A 144 9.33 -1.32 -0.96
C GLU A 144 9.54 -0.66 0.41
N ASN A 145 10.12 0.57 0.45
CA ASN A 145 10.43 1.27 1.70
C ASN A 145 9.41 2.35 2.09
N THR A 146 8.34 2.49 1.33
CA THR A 146 7.31 3.50 1.55
C THR A 146 6.16 2.92 2.40
N PHE A 147 5.37 3.79 3.06
CA PHE A 147 4.26 3.33 3.93
C PHE A 147 3.23 2.49 3.15
N PHE A 148 2.78 2.99 2.01
CA PHE A 148 1.83 2.27 1.16
C PHE A 148 2.47 1.11 0.40
N GLY A 149 3.75 1.22 0.02
CA GLY A 149 4.52 0.16 -0.60
C GLY A 149 4.61 -1.08 0.29
N ARG A 150 5.02 -0.93 1.55
CA ARG A 150 5.08 -2.04 2.52
C ARG A 150 3.73 -2.72 2.75
N LYS A 151 2.65 -1.94 2.85
CA LYS A 151 1.32 -2.50 3.04
C LYS A 151 0.85 -3.34 1.84
N ASN A 152 1.17 -2.89 0.63
CA ASN A 152 0.89 -3.63 -0.59
C ASN A 152 1.73 -4.90 -0.67
N GLU A 153 3.04 -4.80 -0.41
CA GLU A 153 3.97 -5.92 -0.39
C GLU A 153 3.56 -7.01 0.62
N ILE A 154 3.21 -6.63 1.86
CA ILE A 154 2.69 -7.57 2.86
C ILE A 154 1.43 -8.28 2.34
N SER A 155 0.51 -7.55 1.71
CA SER A 155 -0.71 -8.15 1.15
C SER A 155 -0.42 -9.13 0.02
N ASP A 156 0.55 -8.82 -0.82
CA ASP A 156 0.91 -9.65 -1.97
C ASP A 156 1.69 -10.89 -1.50
N LEU A 157 2.62 -10.74 -0.54
CA LEU A 157 3.32 -11.85 0.11
C LEU A 157 2.38 -12.81 0.84
N LEU A 158 1.35 -12.30 1.53
CA LEU A 158 0.33 -13.14 2.19
C LEU A 158 -0.52 -13.94 1.19
N LYS A 159 -0.69 -13.45 -0.04
CA LYS A 159 -1.37 -14.23 -1.09
C LYS A 159 -0.45 -15.32 -1.63
N GLU A 160 0.80 -14.97 -1.92
CA GLU A 160 1.79 -15.91 -2.41
C GLU A 160 2.04 -17.04 -1.40
N GLU A 161 2.08 -16.70 -0.10
CA GLU A 161 2.17 -17.68 0.98
C GLU A 161 1.02 -18.68 0.92
N LYS A 162 -0.24 -18.22 0.85
CA LYS A 162 -1.41 -19.09 0.77
C LYS A 162 -1.43 -19.98 -0.49
N GLU A 163 -1.03 -19.43 -1.62
CA GLU A 163 -0.93 -20.19 -2.87
C GLU A 163 0.15 -21.27 -2.78
N THR A 164 1.29 -20.92 -2.20
CA THR A 164 2.41 -21.85 -1.98
C THR A 164 2.04 -22.94 -0.97
N GLU A 165 1.38 -22.61 0.13
CA GLU A 165 0.88 -23.58 1.11
C GLU A 165 -0.07 -24.60 0.48
N LYS A 166 -0.99 -24.11 -0.39
CA LYS A 166 -1.91 -25.00 -1.12
C LYS A 166 -1.14 -25.95 -2.05
N LEU A 167 -0.18 -25.43 -2.79
CA LEU A 167 0.65 -26.24 -3.68
C LEU A 167 1.44 -27.30 -2.91
N ILE A 168 2.03 -26.93 -1.76
CA ILE A 168 2.72 -27.87 -0.87
C ILE A 168 1.77 -28.96 -0.38
N ALA A 169 0.53 -28.63 -0.02
CA ALA A 169 -0.45 -29.62 0.43
C ALA A 169 -0.82 -30.60 -0.70
N ASP A 170 -1.01 -30.09 -1.92
CA ASP A 170 -1.32 -30.93 -3.08
C ASP A 170 -0.15 -31.85 -3.45
N LEU A 171 1.08 -31.33 -3.49
CA LEU A 171 2.29 -32.12 -3.74
C LEU A 171 2.54 -33.18 -2.66
N LYS A 172 2.23 -32.90 -1.39
CA LYS A 172 2.32 -33.91 -0.32
C LYS A 172 1.34 -35.04 -0.52
N LYS A 173 0.12 -34.76 -1.01
CA LYS A 173 -0.86 -35.80 -1.34
C LYS A 173 -0.39 -36.68 -2.50
N GLU A 174 0.10 -36.04 -3.58
CA GLU A 174 0.64 -36.80 -4.73
C GLU A 174 1.83 -37.67 -4.31
N LYS A 175 2.74 -37.11 -3.49
CA LYS A 175 3.87 -37.88 -2.96
C LYS A 175 3.39 -39.10 -2.16
N SER A 176 2.40 -38.94 -1.27
CA SER A 176 1.86 -40.06 -0.49
C SER A 176 1.32 -41.17 -1.39
N ILE A 177 0.57 -40.82 -2.46
CA ILE A 177 0.07 -41.80 -3.42
C ILE A 177 1.21 -42.56 -4.13
N HIS A 178 2.25 -41.84 -4.51
CA HIS A 178 3.41 -42.45 -5.13
C HIS A 178 4.21 -43.33 -4.16
N ASP A 179 4.37 -42.90 -2.93
CA ASP A 179 5.06 -43.70 -1.89
C ASP A 179 4.30 -45.00 -1.61
N ASP A 180 2.96 -44.96 -1.50
CA ASP A 180 2.10 -46.15 -1.35
C ASP A 180 2.24 -47.11 -2.55
N PHE A 181 2.22 -46.56 -3.77
CA PHE A 181 2.40 -47.36 -5.00
C PHE A 181 3.79 -48.00 -5.07
N CYS A 182 4.84 -47.28 -4.70
CA CYS A 182 6.20 -47.84 -4.63
C CYS A 182 6.30 -48.96 -3.59
N ALA A 183 5.65 -48.84 -2.45
CA ALA A 183 5.59 -49.88 -1.43
C ALA A 183 4.88 -51.14 -1.98
N GLU A 184 3.75 -51.01 -2.63
CA GLU A 184 2.98 -52.11 -3.25
C GLU A 184 3.82 -52.84 -4.33
N LEU A 185 4.50 -52.07 -5.20
CA LEU A 185 5.38 -52.65 -6.22
C LEU A 185 6.57 -53.40 -5.59
N SER A 186 7.17 -52.85 -4.55
CA SER A 186 8.28 -53.48 -3.85
C SER A 186 7.89 -54.84 -3.23
N GLU A 187 6.68 -54.91 -2.65
CA GLU A 187 6.12 -56.16 -2.12
C GLU A 187 5.89 -57.20 -3.21
N LYS A 188 5.27 -56.79 -4.35
CA LYS A 188 5.08 -57.65 -5.51
C LYS A 188 6.37 -58.23 -6.07
N VAL A 189 7.40 -57.35 -6.23
CA VAL A 189 8.73 -57.77 -6.71
C VAL A 189 9.39 -58.76 -5.75
N THR A 190 9.24 -58.54 -4.45
CA THR A 190 9.80 -59.46 -3.44
C THR A 190 9.13 -60.82 -3.52
N LYS A 191 7.82 -60.89 -3.60
CA LYS A 191 7.04 -62.10 -3.74
C LYS A 191 7.40 -62.88 -5.01
N GLU A 192 7.48 -62.22 -6.16
CA GLU A 192 7.87 -62.84 -7.41
C GLU A 192 9.28 -63.42 -7.39
N ARG A 193 10.22 -62.75 -6.69
CA ARG A 193 11.58 -63.28 -6.47
C ARG A 193 11.59 -64.53 -5.63
N GLU A 194 10.81 -64.58 -4.57
CA GLU A 194 10.67 -65.75 -3.71
C GLU A 194 10.06 -66.93 -4.48
N ASP A 195 9.00 -66.67 -5.24
CA ASP A 195 8.36 -67.68 -6.11
C ASP A 195 9.33 -68.23 -7.18
N TYR A 196 10.09 -67.35 -7.82
CA TYR A 196 11.11 -67.73 -8.79
C TYR A 196 12.23 -68.60 -8.15
N GLN A 197 12.68 -68.22 -6.96
CA GLN A 197 13.69 -69.02 -6.24
C GLN A 197 13.16 -70.41 -5.85
N SER A 198 11.92 -70.51 -5.39
CA SER A 198 11.28 -71.78 -5.03
C SER A 198 11.13 -72.74 -6.25
N LEU A 199 10.71 -72.16 -7.41
CA LEU A 199 10.64 -72.88 -8.66
C LEU A 199 12.01 -73.40 -9.16
N LYS A 200 13.04 -72.59 -9.01
CA LYS A 200 14.42 -72.97 -9.38
C LYS A 200 14.98 -74.08 -8.52
N ILE A 201 14.67 -74.12 -7.24
CA ILE A 201 15.07 -75.20 -6.31
C ILE A 201 14.27 -76.44 -6.61
N GLY A 202 12.99 -76.38 -7.02
CA GLY A 202 12.18 -77.54 -7.38
C GLY A 202 12.53 -78.21 -8.72
N LEU A 203 13.31 -77.52 -9.58
CA LEU A 203 13.78 -78.00 -10.88
C LEU A 203 15.22 -78.51 -10.86
N ALA A 204 15.93 -78.45 -9.74
CA ALA A 204 17.28 -78.95 -9.56
C ALA A 204 17.29 -80.30 -8.79
#